data_5aa2ca9e146c031734746eaaffb56e5a
#
_entry.id   5aa2ca9e146c031734746eaaffb56e5a
#
_cell.length_a   1.000
_cell.length_b   1.000
_cell.length_c   1.000
_cell.angle_alpha   90.00
_cell.angle_beta   90.00
_cell.angle_gamma   90.00
#
_symmetry.space_group_name_H-M   'P 1'
#
loop_
_entity.id
_entity.type
_entity.pdbx_description
1 polymer ?
#
loop_
_entity_poly.entity_id
_entity_poly.type
_entity_poly.pdbx_seq_one_letter_code
_entity_poly.pdbx_strand_id
1 'polypeptide(L)'
;CSQCHVPPLFTEPGWNAHKASEIGIDDFQANRSPDNSYRTTPLRGLFAHMKRGFYHDGRFATLLDVVEHYNTFKRLDLSGQEKNDLVEYLKSL
;
A
#
# COMPACT_ATOMS: atom_id res chain seq x y z
N CYS A 1 3.73 -6.02 5.05
CA CYS A 1 3.15 -6.02 3.69
C CYS A 1 2.43 -7.33 3.39
N SER A 2 3.10 -8.47 3.52
CA SER A 2 2.54 -9.78 3.17
C SER A 2 1.36 -10.23 4.01
N GLN A 3 1.06 -9.56 5.12
CA GLN A 3 -0.17 -9.83 5.90
C GLN A 3 -1.43 -9.40 5.13
N CYS A 4 -1.32 -8.31 4.38
CA CYS A 4 -2.43 -7.78 3.57
C CYS A 4 -2.23 -8.08 2.08
N HIS A 5 -1.02 -7.95 1.56
CA HIS A 5 -0.70 -8.23 0.18
C HIS A 5 -0.23 -9.68 0.01
N VAL A 6 -1.19 -10.60 0.00
CA VAL A 6 -0.95 -12.06 -0.02
C VAL A 6 -0.71 -12.55 -1.46
N PRO A 7 0.42 -13.27 -1.72
CA PRO A 7 0.64 -13.89 -3.03
C PRO A 7 -0.47 -14.92 -3.37
N PRO A 8 -0.76 -15.17 -4.66
CA PRO A 8 -0.05 -14.66 -5.85
C PRO A 8 -0.58 -13.35 -6.40
N LEU A 9 -1.70 -12.87 -5.93
CA LEU A 9 -2.32 -11.63 -6.42
C LEU A 9 -1.88 -10.39 -5.63
N PHE A 10 -1.24 -10.59 -4.49
CA PHE A 10 -0.77 -9.54 -3.58
C PHE A 10 -1.92 -8.63 -3.11
N THR A 11 -3.04 -9.25 -2.78
CA THR A 11 -4.20 -8.66 -2.12
C THR A 11 -4.80 -9.68 -1.14
N GLU A 12 -5.66 -9.23 -0.26
CA GLU A 12 -6.38 -10.13 0.64
C GLU A 12 -7.56 -10.76 -0.06
N PRO A 13 -7.81 -12.07 0.14
CA PRO A 13 -9.01 -12.73 -0.36
C PRO A 13 -10.25 -12.30 0.43
N GLY A 14 -11.40 -12.38 -0.22
CA GLY A 14 -12.69 -12.18 0.43
C GLY A 14 -13.04 -10.72 0.71
N TRP A 15 -13.69 -10.49 1.84
CA TRP A 15 -14.26 -9.21 2.23
C TRP A 15 -13.42 -8.43 3.25
N ASN A 16 -12.17 -8.83 3.45
CA ASN A 16 -11.28 -8.13 4.36
C ASN A 16 -11.04 -6.70 3.89
N ALA A 17 -11.27 -5.76 4.78
CA ALA A 17 -11.07 -4.34 4.57
C ALA A 17 -10.47 -3.71 5.81
N HIS A 18 -9.72 -2.63 5.63
CA HIS A 18 -8.95 -2.00 6.70
C HIS A 18 -9.42 -0.58 6.98
N LYS A 19 -9.50 -0.22 8.24
CA LYS A 19 -9.75 1.16 8.64
C LYS A 19 -8.56 2.05 8.27
N ALA A 20 -8.84 3.30 7.99
CA ALA A 20 -7.80 4.29 7.68
C ALA A 20 -6.68 4.33 8.74
N SER A 21 -7.05 4.18 10.02
CA SER A 21 -6.10 4.15 11.14
C SER A 21 -5.13 2.96 11.13
N GLU A 22 -5.51 1.85 10.51
CA GLU A 22 -4.64 0.65 10.42
C GLU A 22 -3.52 0.82 9.40
N ILE A 23 -3.73 1.70 8.43
CA ILE A 23 -2.79 1.94 7.32
C ILE A 23 -2.20 3.35 7.34
N GLY A 24 -2.56 4.15 8.34
CA GLY A 24 -1.95 5.46 8.58
C GLY A 24 -2.31 6.52 7.56
N ILE A 25 -3.54 6.51 7.06
CA ILE A 25 -4.05 7.53 6.11
C ILE A 25 -5.37 8.13 6.61
N ASP A 26 -5.86 9.14 5.88
CA ASP A 26 -7.16 9.74 6.18
C ASP A 26 -8.32 8.80 5.80
N ASP A 27 -9.50 9.07 6.31
CA ASP A 27 -10.71 8.29 6.11
C ASP A 27 -11.66 8.87 5.03
N PHE A 28 -11.22 9.88 4.29
CA PHE A 28 -12.08 10.61 3.36
C PHE A 28 -12.78 9.71 2.34
N GLN A 29 -12.04 8.81 1.69
CA GLN A 29 -12.62 7.84 0.76
C GLN A 29 -13.28 6.66 1.48
N ALA A 30 -12.69 6.21 2.59
CA ALA A 30 -13.26 5.13 3.38
C ALA A 30 -14.69 5.45 3.83
N ASN A 31 -14.94 6.69 4.26
CA ASN A 31 -16.27 7.13 4.71
C ASN A 31 -17.32 7.16 3.59
N ARG A 32 -16.93 6.95 2.34
CA ARG A 32 -17.83 6.81 1.19
C ARG A 32 -18.10 5.36 0.82
N SER A 33 -17.40 4.41 1.44
CA SER A 33 -17.66 2.99 1.28
C SER A 33 -18.71 2.51 2.27
N PRO A 34 -19.48 1.45 1.96
CA PRO A 34 -20.51 0.95 2.85
C PRO A 34 -20.03 0.52 4.24
N ASP A 35 -18.76 0.10 4.33
CA ASP A 35 -18.15 -0.41 5.56
C ASP A 35 -17.15 0.56 6.19
N ASN A 36 -17.03 1.78 5.66
CA ASN A 36 -16.08 2.82 6.10
C ASN A 36 -14.64 2.32 6.15
N SER A 37 -14.23 1.55 5.15
CA SER A 37 -12.93 0.89 5.12
C SER A 37 -12.34 0.87 3.71
N TYR A 38 -11.04 0.60 3.63
CA TYR A 38 -10.28 0.44 2.39
C TYR A 38 -10.03 -1.03 2.09
N ARG A 39 -10.20 -1.42 0.82
CA ARG A 39 -9.72 -2.72 0.34
C ARG A 39 -8.22 -2.68 0.10
N THR A 40 -7.58 -3.83 0.31
CA THR A 40 -6.17 -4.02 -0.07
C THR A 40 -6.08 -4.10 -1.59
N THR A 41 -5.43 -3.10 -2.19
CA THR A 41 -5.23 -3.04 -3.63
C THR A 41 -4.25 -4.13 -4.08
N PRO A 42 -4.57 -4.92 -5.13
CA PRO A 42 -3.60 -5.85 -5.69
C PRO A 42 -2.33 -5.14 -6.18
N LEU A 43 -1.17 -5.72 -5.88
CA LEU A 43 0.11 -5.15 -6.32
C LEU A 43 0.60 -5.69 -7.66
N ARG A 44 -0.05 -6.71 -8.23
CA ARG A 44 0.32 -7.20 -9.56
C ARG A 44 0.00 -6.18 -10.63
N GLY A 45 0.93 -5.99 -11.55
CA GLY A 45 0.80 -4.98 -12.59
C GLY A 45 0.95 -3.55 -12.08
N LEU A 46 1.61 -3.38 -10.96
CA LEU A 46 1.76 -2.09 -10.28
C LEU A 46 2.29 -1.00 -11.21
N PHE A 47 3.23 -1.31 -12.10
CA PHE A 47 3.79 -0.35 -13.06
C PHE A 47 2.72 0.29 -13.96
N ALA A 48 1.63 -0.40 -14.25
CA ALA A 48 0.55 0.13 -15.07
C ALA A 48 -0.29 1.20 -14.35
N HIS A 49 -0.20 1.26 -13.03
CA HIS A 49 -0.98 2.15 -12.18
C HIS A 49 -0.18 3.33 -11.61
N MET A 50 1.12 3.41 -11.93
CA MET A 50 2.04 4.39 -11.32
C MET A 50 1.85 5.83 -11.80
N LYS A 51 1.12 6.06 -12.89
CA LYS A 51 1.05 7.38 -13.55
C LYS A 51 0.36 8.48 -12.75
N ARG A 52 -0.41 8.13 -11.72
CA ARG A 52 -1.22 9.09 -10.94
C ARG A 52 -0.83 9.13 -9.46
N GLY A 53 0.31 8.54 -9.11
CA GLY A 53 0.70 8.37 -7.72
C GLY A 53 -0.02 7.21 -7.03
N PHE A 54 0.25 7.05 -5.74
CA PHE A 54 -0.23 5.94 -4.93
C PHE A 54 -1.22 6.41 -3.87
N TYR A 55 -2.00 5.48 -3.36
CA TYR A 55 -3.17 5.68 -2.52
C TYR A 55 -4.36 6.30 -3.29
N HIS A 56 -5.48 6.45 -2.62
CA HIS A 56 -6.74 6.90 -3.22
C HIS A 56 -6.69 8.31 -3.82
N ASP A 57 -5.81 9.16 -3.31
CA ASP A 57 -5.67 10.57 -3.70
C ASP A 57 -4.34 10.87 -4.42
N GLY A 58 -3.50 9.85 -4.65
CA GLY A 58 -2.20 10.04 -5.28
C GLY A 58 -1.17 10.77 -4.41
N ARG A 59 -1.34 10.78 -3.09
CA ARG A 59 -0.47 11.53 -2.16
C ARG A 59 1.00 11.16 -2.21
N PHE A 60 1.31 9.93 -2.61
CA PHE A 60 2.69 9.46 -2.77
C PHE A 60 3.05 9.35 -4.24
N ALA A 61 4.05 10.12 -4.66
CA ALA A 61 4.47 10.18 -6.05
C ALA A 61 5.26 8.93 -6.48
N THR A 62 5.98 8.30 -5.55
CA THR A 62 6.90 7.19 -5.86
C THR A 62 6.65 5.99 -4.95
N LEU A 63 7.12 4.82 -5.37
CA LEU A 63 7.12 3.62 -4.53
C LEU A 63 7.97 3.80 -3.27
N LEU A 64 9.06 4.55 -3.38
CA LEU A 64 9.90 4.83 -2.21
C LEU A 64 9.12 5.63 -1.16
N ASP A 65 8.32 6.61 -1.58
CA ASP A 65 7.45 7.37 -0.66
C ASP A 65 6.49 6.46 0.10
N VAL A 66 5.91 5.48 -0.59
CA VAL A 66 5.03 4.47 0.03
C VAL A 66 5.79 3.62 1.04
N VAL A 67 6.98 3.16 0.68
CA VAL A 67 7.85 2.37 1.58
C VAL A 67 8.24 3.18 2.81
N GLU A 68 8.60 4.45 2.63
CA GLU A 68 8.93 5.35 3.75
C GLU A 68 7.73 5.58 4.67
N HIS A 69 6.55 5.76 4.10
CA HIS A 69 5.32 5.89 4.89
C HIS A 69 5.12 4.68 5.81
N TYR A 70 5.18 3.47 5.27
CA TYR A 70 5.02 2.26 6.07
C TYR A 70 6.18 2.03 7.03
N ASN A 71 7.40 2.36 6.62
CA ASN A 71 8.56 2.26 7.50
C ASN A 71 8.38 3.11 8.75
N THR A 72 7.92 4.34 8.60
CA THR A 72 7.66 5.26 9.71
C THR A 72 6.42 4.84 10.50
N PHE A 73 5.32 4.61 9.82
CA PHE A 73 4.03 4.33 10.47
C PHE A 73 4.04 3.01 11.25
N LYS A 74 4.63 1.96 10.69
CA LYS A 74 4.72 0.63 11.32
C LYS A 74 6.01 0.44 12.12
N ARG A 75 6.90 1.43 12.15
CA ARG A 75 8.20 1.38 12.87
C ARG A 75 9.02 0.15 12.47
N LEU A 76 9.20 -0.05 11.17
CA LEU A 76 9.86 -1.23 10.63
C LEU A 76 11.39 -1.18 10.73
N ASP A 77 11.95 0.01 10.89
CA ASP A 77 13.39 0.25 11.00
C ASP A 77 14.20 -0.35 9.84
N LEU A 78 13.70 -0.18 8.62
CA LEU A 78 14.37 -0.68 7.43
C LEU A 78 15.61 0.17 7.12
N SER A 79 16.70 -0.51 6.75
CA SER A 79 17.90 0.17 6.24
C SER A 79 17.63 0.77 4.86
N GLY A 80 18.52 1.69 4.42
CA GLY A 80 18.43 2.25 3.07
C GLY A 80 18.48 1.17 1.99
N GLN A 81 19.33 0.15 2.16
CA GLN A 81 19.43 -0.97 1.21
C GLN A 81 18.14 -1.80 1.19
N GLU A 82 17.59 -2.12 2.35
CA GLU A 82 16.33 -2.87 2.44
C GLU A 82 15.16 -2.14 1.78
N LYS A 83 15.08 -0.82 1.93
CA LYS A 83 14.07 0.00 1.27
C LYS A 83 14.23 -0.05 -0.25
N ASN A 84 15.45 0.09 -0.74
CA ASN A 84 15.74 0.01 -2.18
C ASN A 84 15.40 -1.37 -2.75
N ASP A 85 15.78 -2.43 -2.06
CA ASP A 85 15.48 -3.80 -2.46
C ASP A 85 13.97 -4.03 -2.51
N LEU A 86 13.24 -3.52 -1.55
CA LEU A 86 11.77 -3.61 -1.53
C LEU A 86 11.14 -2.85 -2.71
N VAL A 87 11.64 -1.65 -3.03
CA VAL A 87 11.18 -0.88 -4.19
C VAL A 87 11.42 -1.64 -5.48
N GLU A 88 12.60 -2.23 -5.68
CA GLU A 88 12.91 -3.03 -6.86
C GLU A 88 12.04 -4.28 -6.95
N TYR A 89 11.80 -4.95 -5.84
CA TYR A 89 10.85 -6.06 -5.78
C TYR A 89 9.44 -5.63 -6.20
N LEU A 90 8.94 -4.53 -5.68
CA LEU A 90 7.61 -4.01 -6.03
C LEU A 90 7.50 -3.68 -7.52
N LYS A 91 8.55 -3.15 -8.13
CA LYS A 91 8.59 -2.89 -9.58
C LYS A 91 8.49 -4.17 -10.42
N SER A 92 8.88 -5.31 -9.86
CA SER A 92 8.85 -6.59 -10.57
C SER A 92 7.47 -7.25 -10.59
N LEU A 93 6.54 -6.76 -9.80
CA LEU A 93 5.20 -7.31 -9.70
C LEU A 93 4.30 -6.78 -10.83
#